data_c433ae0a4fdd174f312421e68bdb8b5e
#
_entry.id   c433ae0a4fdd174f312421e68bdb8b5e
#
_cell.length_a   1.000
_cell.length_b   1.000
_cell.length_c   1.000
_cell.angle_alpha   90.00
_cell.angle_beta   90.00
_cell.angle_gamma   90.00
#
_symmetry.space_group_name_H-M   'P 1'
#
loop_
_entity.id
_entity.type
_entity.pdbx_description
1 polymer ?
#
loop_
_entity_poly.entity_id
_entity_poly.type
_entity_poly.pdbx_seq_one_letter_code
_entity_poly.pdbx_strand_id
1 'polypeptide(L)'
;MTRPVIDFQIPTTTTKRRLSDLPDRVVAGDPHHETQMQYTSPDGTLLAGTWISTPGKWHAFADRDEFCVILTGHVRLIAADGTAQEFRAGDSFLIPNGFEGYWEVLETTTKHFVIRDYSA
;
A
#
# COMPACT_ATOMS: atom_id res chain seq x y z
N MET A 1 12.99 -6.36 28.98
CA MET A 1 11.74 -6.90 28.43
C MET A 1 11.82 -6.93 26.92
N THR A 2 11.50 -8.06 26.34
CA THR A 2 11.57 -8.25 24.90
C THR A 2 10.18 -8.07 24.30
N ARG A 3 10.10 -7.37 23.15
CA ARG A 3 8.88 -7.31 22.36
C ARG A 3 8.78 -8.56 21.49
N PRO A 4 7.59 -9.13 21.32
CA PRO A 4 7.43 -10.32 20.48
C PRO A 4 7.68 -9.97 19.00
N VAL A 5 8.10 -10.97 18.23
CA VAL A 5 8.13 -10.89 16.77
C VAL A 5 6.69 -10.81 16.26
N ILE A 6 6.46 -9.96 15.27
CA ILE A 6 5.14 -9.79 14.65
C ILE A 6 4.98 -10.80 13.53
N ASP A 7 4.02 -11.70 13.69
CA ASP A 7 3.70 -12.73 12.70
C ASP A 7 2.54 -12.24 11.81
N PHE A 8 2.82 -12.00 10.53
CA PHE A 8 1.81 -11.50 9.59
C PHE A 8 0.75 -12.53 9.22
N GLN A 9 0.96 -13.79 9.58
CA GLN A 9 -0.04 -14.85 9.33
C GLN A 9 -1.16 -14.83 10.38
N ILE A 10 -0.97 -14.14 11.49
CA ILE A 10 -2.00 -14.02 12.52
C ILE A 10 -2.95 -12.89 12.11
N PRO A 11 -4.25 -13.20 11.89
CA PRO A 11 -5.21 -12.17 11.50
C PRO A 11 -5.36 -11.09 12.57
N THR A 12 -5.56 -9.85 12.12
CA THR A 12 -5.90 -8.72 12.99
C THR A 12 -7.21 -8.10 12.52
N THR A 13 -7.62 -7.03 13.19
CA THR A 13 -8.82 -6.30 12.78
C THR A 13 -8.65 -5.74 11.37
N THR A 14 -9.62 -6.01 10.51
CA THR A 14 -9.64 -5.51 9.13
C THR A 14 -10.36 -4.17 9.10
N THR A 15 -9.71 -3.17 8.53
CA THR A 15 -10.31 -1.88 8.21
C THR A 15 -10.62 -1.85 6.72
N LYS A 16 -11.85 -1.45 6.37
CA LYS A 16 -12.29 -1.35 4.98
C LYS A 16 -12.51 0.10 4.61
N ARG A 17 -12.09 0.48 3.40
CA ARG A 17 -12.27 1.82 2.89
C ARG A 17 -12.51 1.79 1.39
N ARG A 18 -13.47 2.61 0.95
CA ARG A 18 -13.66 2.94 -0.45
C ARG A 18 -12.81 4.17 -0.75
N LEU A 19 -11.85 4.05 -1.64
CA LEU A 19 -10.86 5.11 -1.85
C LEU A 19 -11.48 6.38 -2.44
N SER A 20 -12.61 6.26 -3.16
CA SER A 20 -13.35 7.41 -3.67
C SER A 20 -13.93 8.32 -2.58
N ASP A 21 -13.95 7.88 -1.33
CA ASP A 21 -14.33 8.72 -0.20
C ASP A 21 -13.29 9.80 0.10
N LEU A 22 -12.06 9.65 -0.42
CA LEU A 22 -11.04 10.70 -0.36
C LEU A 22 -11.19 11.60 -1.58
N PRO A 23 -11.48 12.92 -1.38
CA PRO A 23 -11.67 13.82 -2.51
C PRO A 23 -10.46 13.86 -3.44
N ASP A 24 -10.71 13.80 -4.74
CA ASP A 24 -9.72 13.93 -5.81
C ASP A 24 -8.61 12.88 -5.79
N ARG A 25 -8.75 11.79 -5.03
CA ARG A 25 -7.73 10.74 -4.95
C ARG A 25 -7.82 9.76 -6.13
N VAL A 26 -9.02 9.30 -6.47
CA VAL A 26 -9.22 8.29 -7.51
C VAL A 26 -9.21 8.93 -8.90
N VAL A 27 -8.47 8.32 -9.82
CA VAL A 27 -8.38 8.73 -11.22
C VAL A 27 -9.30 7.87 -12.09
N ALA A 28 -9.38 6.57 -11.82
CA ALA A 28 -10.20 5.64 -12.59
C ALA A 28 -10.64 4.46 -11.73
N GLY A 29 -11.82 3.91 -12.03
CA GLY A 29 -12.37 2.77 -11.32
C GLY A 29 -12.95 3.15 -9.97
N ASP A 30 -13.18 2.13 -9.15
CA ASP A 30 -13.75 2.26 -7.80
C ASP A 30 -13.01 1.32 -6.85
N PRO A 31 -11.73 1.60 -6.55
CA PRO A 31 -10.92 0.71 -5.72
C PRO A 31 -11.42 0.67 -4.28
N HIS A 32 -11.58 -0.54 -3.77
CA HIS A 32 -11.92 -0.83 -2.37
C HIS A 32 -10.71 -1.45 -1.69
N HIS A 33 -10.34 -0.91 -0.54
CA HIS A 33 -9.19 -1.34 0.24
C HIS A 33 -9.63 -2.07 1.50
N GLU A 34 -8.92 -3.16 1.81
CA GLU A 34 -8.98 -3.81 3.10
C GLU A 34 -7.57 -3.80 3.68
N THR A 35 -7.42 -3.37 4.92
CA THR A 35 -6.12 -3.27 5.57
C THR A 35 -6.14 -3.97 6.91
N GLN A 36 -5.16 -4.86 7.14
CA GLN A 36 -4.87 -5.43 8.45
C GLN A 36 -3.56 -4.81 8.93
N MET A 37 -3.64 -3.96 9.96
CA MET A 37 -2.47 -3.32 10.52
C MET A 37 -1.85 -4.26 11.55
N GLN A 38 -0.78 -4.97 11.17
CA GLN A 38 -0.09 -5.90 12.06
C GLN A 38 0.82 -5.20 13.06
N TYR A 39 1.37 -4.05 12.71
CA TYR A 39 2.28 -3.33 13.59
C TYR A 39 2.20 -1.82 13.39
N THR A 40 2.20 -1.10 14.51
CA THR A 40 2.39 0.35 14.53
C THR A 40 3.42 0.63 15.62
N SER A 41 4.50 1.36 15.26
CA SER A 41 5.52 1.73 16.24
C SER A 41 4.96 2.66 17.31
N PRO A 42 5.59 2.73 18.52
CA PRO A 42 5.08 3.58 19.59
C PRO A 42 4.93 5.05 19.21
N ASP A 43 5.79 5.57 18.34
CA ASP A 43 5.71 6.96 17.85
C ASP A 43 4.81 7.11 16.63
N GLY A 44 4.23 6.02 16.12
CA GLY A 44 3.31 6.03 14.99
C GLY A 44 3.96 6.21 13.62
N THR A 45 5.29 6.25 13.52
CA THR A 45 5.98 6.53 12.25
C THR A 45 6.27 5.29 11.42
N LEU A 46 6.30 4.10 12.02
CA LEU A 46 6.52 2.85 11.30
C LEU A 46 5.25 2.00 11.36
N LEU A 47 4.73 1.68 10.19
CA LEU A 47 3.51 0.91 10.02
C LEU A 47 3.82 -0.32 9.19
N ALA A 48 3.24 -1.47 9.54
CA ALA A 48 3.40 -2.68 8.76
C ALA A 48 2.10 -3.48 8.77
N GLY A 49 1.78 -4.06 7.62
CA GLY A 49 0.53 -4.79 7.53
C GLY A 49 0.32 -5.51 6.21
N THR A 50 -0.93 -5.92 6.04
CA THR A 50 -1.42 -6.61 4.84
C THR A 50 -2.55 -5.78 4.24
N TRP A 51 -2.53 -5.63 2.93
CA TRP A 51 -3.49 -4.77 2.22
C TRP A 51 -4.01 -5.52 1.00
N ILE A 52 -5.32 -5.39 0.77
CA ILE A 52 -5.99 -5.93 -0.41
C ILE A 52 -6.69 -4.77 -1.11
N SER A 53 -6.55 -4.70 -2.43
CA SER A 53 -7.26 -3.70 -3.24
C SER A 53 -7.89 -4.36 -4.45
N THR A 54 -9.13 -3.96 -4.72
CA THR A 54 -9.79 -4.22 -6.01
C THR A 54 -9.23 -3.28 -7.08
N PRO A 55 -9.48 -3.55 -8.38
CA PRO A 55 -8.93 -2.72 -9.46
C PRO A 55 -9.30 -1.25 -9.39
N GLY A 56 -8.37 -0.40 -9.81
CA GLY A 56 -8.54 1.04 -9.88
C GLY A 56 -7.21 1.75 -10.02
N LYS A 57 -7.28 3.07 -10.21
CA LYS A 57 -6.11 3.93 -10.37
C LYS A 57 -6.30 5.18 -9.52
N TRP A 58 -5.24 5.58 -8.82
CA TRP A 58 -5.31 6.74 -7.93
C TRP A 58 -3.96 7.41 -7.78
N HIS A 59 -3.99 8.66 -7.32
CA HIS A 59 -2.78 9.42 -7.00
C HIS A 59 -2.08 8.77 -5.81
N ALA A 60 -0.80 8.45 -5.95
CA ALA A 60 -0.01 7.87 -4.87
C ALA A 60 0.17 8.86 -3.72
N PHE A 61 0.36 8.33 -2.52
CA PHE A 61 0.71 9.13 -1.35
C PHE A 61 2.23 9.38 -1.39
N ALA A 62 2.64 10.64 -1.20
CA ALA A 62 4.02 11.07 -1.42
C ALA A 62 4.82 11.35 -0.13
N ASP A 63 4.22 11.16 1.04
CA ASP A 63 4.79 11.54 2.34
C ASP A 63 5.33 10.35 3.13
N ARG A 64 5.81 9.32 2.43
CA ARG A 64 6.24 8.06 3.05
C ARG A 64 7.23 7.30 2.18
N ASP A 65 8.04 6.48 2.84
CA ASP A 65 8.69 5.35 2.16
C ASP A 65 7.76 4.14 2.31
N GLU A 66 7.57 3.36 1.27
CA GLU A 66 6.76 2.16 1.35
C GLU A 66 7.43 0.98 0.68
N PHE A 67 7.78 -0.04 1.47
CA PHE A 67 8.26 -1.33 0.95
C PHE A 67 7.08 -2.26 0.78
N CYS A 68 6.96 -2.89 -0.40
CA CYS A 68 5.85 -3.77 -0.75
C CYS A 68 6.36 -5.12 -1.24
N VAL A 69 5.65 -6.19 -0.84
CA VAL A 69 5.78 -7.52 -1.42
C VAL A 69 4.42 -7.92 -1.95
N ILE A 70 4.32 -8.17 -3.24
CA ILE A 70 3.07 -8.61 -3.87
C ILE A 70 2.90 -10.11 -3.62
N LEU A 71 1.82 -10.49 -2.97
CA LEU A 71 1.47 -11.88 -2.70
C LEU A 71 0.63 -12.46 -3.84
N THR A 72 -0.37 -11.72 -4.29
CA THR A 72 -1.24 -12.07 -5.42
C THR A 72 -1.62 -10.80 -6.16
N GLY A 73 -1.91 -10.92 -7.45
CA GLY A 73 -2.43 -9.82 -8.24
C GLY A 73 -1.42 -9.22 -9.21
N HIS A 74 -1.75 -8.03 -9.69
CA HIS A 74 -0.95 -7.32 -10.69
C HIS A 74 -1.16 -5.82 -10.51
N VAL A 75 -0.07 -5.08 -10.33
CA VAL A 75 -0.09 -3.63 -10.12
C VAL A 75 0.88 -2.93 -11.05
N ARG A 76 0.66 -1.64 -11.21
CA ARG A 76 1.53 -0.75 -11.96
C ARG A 76 1.76 0.52 -11.16
N LEU A 77 3.01 0.94 -11.04
CA LEU A 77 3.39 2.24 -10.49
C LEU A 77 3.78 3.13 -11.67
N ILE A 78 3.14 4.28 -11.80
CA ILE A 78 3.33 5.19 -12.94
C ILE A 78 3.86 6.50 -12.39
N ALA A 79 5.11 6.83 -12.73
CA ALA A 79 5.71 8.10 -12.32
C ALA A 79 5.10 9.28 -13.10
N ALA A 80 5.28 10.49 -12.57
CA ALA A 80 4.74 11.70 -13.16
C ALA A 80 5.23 11.94 -14.62
N ASP A 81 6.41 11.44 -14.96
CA ASP A 81 6.96 11.53 -16.32
C ASP A 81 6.39 10.47 -17.27
N GLY A 82 5.48 9.60 -16.80
CA GLY A 82 4.85 8.54 -17.58
C GLY A 82 5.57 7.19 -17.54
N THR A 83 6.75 7.11 -16.93
CA THR A 83 7.45 5.83 -16.78
C THR A 83 6.64 4.89 -15.89
N ALA A 84 6.35 3.69 -16.39
CA ALA A 84 5.56 2.69 -15.69
C ALA A 84 6.40 1.47 -15.35
N GLN A 85 6.19 0.94 -14.14
CA GLN A 85 6.80 -0.30 -13.66
C GLN A 85 5.68 -1.22 -13.21
N GLU A 86 5.72 -2.49 -13.62
CA GLU A 86 4.69 -3.47 -13.30
C GLU A 86 5.25 -4.52 -12.34
N PHE A 87 4.41 -4.94 -11.40
CA PHE A 87 4.77 -5.93 -10.38
C PHE A 87 3.65 -6.95 -10.23
N ARG A 88 4.04 -8.20 -10.03
CA ARG A 88 3.15 -9.36 -9.88
C ARG A 88 3.54 -10.17 -8.66
N ALA A 89 2.80 -11.23 -8.40
CA ALA A 89 3.07 -12.13 -7.27
C ALA A 89 4.54 -12.55 -7.21
N GLY A 90 5.13 -12.38 -6.03
CA GLY A 90 6.55 -12.67 -5.79
C GLY A 90 7.48 -11.46 -5.96
N ASP A 91 7.01 -10.38 -6.57
CA ASP A 91 7.82 -9.18 -6.74
C ASP A 91 7.81 -8.33 -5.47
N SER A 92 8.91 -7.63 -5.25
CA SER A 92 9.03 -6.65 -4.16
C SER A 92 9.63 -5.36 -4.70
N PHE A 93 9.23 -4.24 -4.09
CA PHE A 93 9.70 -2.92 -4.52
C PHE A 93 9.58 -1.92 -3.38
N LEU A 94 10.29 -0.82 -3.53
CA LEU A 94 10.23 0.31 -2.61
C LEU A 94 9.75 1.55 -3.35
N ILE A 95 8.73 2.20 -2.79
CA ILE A 95 8.29 3.51 -3.25
C ILE A 95 8.93 4.53 -2.31
N PRO A 96 9.90 5.34 -2.79
CA PRO A 96 10.58 6.30 -1.92
C PRO A 96 9.70 7.48 -1.58
N ASN A 97 9.94 8.09 -0.43
CA ASN A 97 9.32 9.35 -0.05
C ASN A 97 9.50 10.39 -1.15
N GLY A 98 8.43 11.11 -1.48
CA GLY A 98 8.45 12.09 -2.55
C GLY A 98 8.11 11.54 -3.93
N PHE A 99 7.82 10.25 -4.06
CA PHE A 99 7.36 9.69 -5.32
C PHE A 99 6.06 10.41 -5.76
N GLU A 100 6.06 10.97 -6.95
CA GLU A 100 4.88 11.60 -7.56
C GLU A 100 4.42 10.75 -8.73
N GLY A 101 3.15 10.37 -8.70
CA GLY A 101 2.57 9.52 -9.73
C GLY A 101 1.34 8.78 -9.26
N TYR A 102 1.15 7.59 -9.82
CA TYR A 102 -0.09 6.84 -9.64
C TYR A 102 0.19 5.39 -9.25
N TRP A 103 -0.70 4.86 -8.40
CA TRP A 103 -0.95 3.44 -8.25
C TRP A 103 -2.03 3.02 -9.21
N GLU A 104 -1.83 1.88 -9.88
CA GLU A 104 -2.87 1.23 -10.66
C GLU A 104 -2.92 -0.24 -10.29
N VAL A 105 -4.06 -0.72 -9.83
CA VAL A 105 -4.32 -2.13 -9.59
C VAL A 105 -5.09 -2.67 -10.78
N LEU A 106 -4.47 -3.60 -11.50
CA LEU A 106 -5.04 -4.19 -12.72
C LEU A 106 -5.86 -5.43 -12.41
N GLU A 107 -5.44 -6.20 -11.40
CA GLU A 107 -6.15 -7.35 -10.87
C GLU A 107 -6.17 -7.21 -9.35
N THR A 108 -7.22 -7.69 -8.68
CA THR A 108 -7.29 -7.64 -7.21
C THR A 108 -5.98 -8.14 -6.61
N THR A 109 -5.38 -7.31 -5.78
CA THR A 109 -4.01 -7.50 -5.29
C THR A 109 -3.99 -7.59 -3.78
N THR A 110 -3.22 -8.55 -3.27
CA THR A 110 -2.86 -8.65 -1.85
C THR A 110 -1.36 -8.40 -1.73
N LYS A 111 -0.98 -7.54 -0.80
CA LYS A 111 0.44 -7.27 -0.52
C LYS A 111 0.70 -7.20 0.96
N HIS A 112 1.95 -7.50 1.36
CA HIS A 112 2.50 -7.03 2.62
C HIS A 112 3.15 -5.66 2.39
N PHE A 113 3.09 -4.78 3.40
CA PHE A 113 3.72 -3.47 3.31
C PHE A 113 4.41 -3.10 4.60
N VAL A 114 5.46 -2.28 4.48
CA VAL A 114 6.09 -1.57 5.58
C VAL A 114 6.22 -0.11 5.16
N ILE A 115 5.68 0.79 5.97
CA ILE A 115 5.66 2.22 5.69
C ILE A 115 6.46 2.97 6.77
N ARG A 116 7.38 3.83 6.34
CA ARG A 116 7.90 4.91 7.16
C ARG A 116 7.13 6.18 6.80
N ASP A 117 6.34 6.69 7.75
CA ASP A 117 5.49 7.86 7.54
C ASP A 117 6.23 9.13 7.96
N TYR A 118 6.33 10.10 7.05
CA TYR A 118 6.99 11.38 7.28
C TYR A 118 6.00 12.53 7.49
N SER A 119 4.71 12.25 7.46
CA SER A 119 3.65 13.27 7.64
C SER A 119 3.40 13.65 9.08
N ALA A 120 3.94 12.86 10.02
CA ALA A 120 3.71 13.07 11.46
C ALA A 120 4.66 14.09 12.05
#